data_e8c7a58ae004b5f745406ac3b2b6c94b
#
_entry.id   e8c7a58ae004b5f745406ac3b2b6c94b
#
_cell.length_a   1.000
_cell.length_b   1.000
_cell.length_c   1.000
_cell.angle_alpha   90.00
_cell.angle_beta   90.00
_cell.angle_gamma   90.00
#
_symmetry.space_group_name_H-M   'P 1'
#
loop_
_entity.id
_entity.type
_entity.pdbx_description
1 polymer ?
#
loop_
_entity_poly.entity_id
_entity_poly.type
_entity_poly.pdbx_seq_one_letter_code
_entity_poly.pdbx_strand_id
1 'polypeptide(L)'
;MSKISRRSALAGFGAVAGAAGCPSLVRAALGPDDKFDLVIKGVSFLDPSQNLRARRDIGIRYGLIEALAEDIPADKANRVLNAAGKMAVPGLIDLHAHVFPYGSAIGIPADELIAFQATTALVSAGDAGANNIAAFRRFIVPQTRARLYAFVHIANHGLAGFPVPELYNIDF
;
A
#
# COMPACT_ATOMS: atom_id res chain seq x y z
N MET A 1 15.43 -36.70 18.87
CA MET A 1 15.01 -35.37 18.36
C MET A 1 14.48 -35.51 16.95
N SER A 2 13.17 -35.59 16.79
CA SER A 2 12.49 -35.77 15.50
C SER A 2 12.34 -34.45 14.77
N LYS A 3 12.83 -34.36 13.54
CA LYS A 3 12.71 -33.16 12.68
C LYS A 3 11.30 -33.12 12.09
N ILE A 4 10.49 -32.19 12.53
CA ILE A 4 9.18 -31.91 11.91
C ILE A 4 9.42 -31.25 10.55
N SER A 5 9.03 -31.94 9.50
CA SER A 5 9.13 -31.46 8.11
C SER A 5 8.04 -30.41 7.84
N ARG A 6 8.38 -29.37 7.08
CA ARG A 6 7.45 -28.30 6.67
C ARG A 6 6.24 -28.79 5.85
N ARG A 7 6.24 -30.04 5.40
CA ARG A 7 5.13 -30.67 4.67
C ARG A 7 4.04 -31.25 5.56
N SER A 8 4.30 -31.47 6.84
CA SER A 8 3.32 -32.06 7.78
C SER A 8 2.35 -31.06 8.41
N ALA A 9 2.56 -29.75 8.22
CA ALA A 9 1.70 -28.69 8.76
C ALA A 9 0.52 -28.31 7.85
N LEU A 10 0.41 -28.91 6.67
CA LEU A 10 -0.63 -28.56 5.67
C LEU A 10 -1.75 -29.59 5.52
N ALA A 11 -1.79 -30.63 6.36
CA ALA A 11 -2.73 -31.74 6.22
C ALA A 11 -3.89 -31.68 7.24
N GLY A 12 -4.40 -30.51 7.59
CA GLY A 12 -5.44 -30.32 8.61
C GLY A 12 -6.61 -29.39 8.25
N PHE A 13 -6.86 -29.08 6.99
CA PHE A 13 -8.06 -28.32 6.61
C PHE A 13 -8.99 -29.20 5.79
N GLY A 14 -9.98 -29.77 6.48
CA GLY A 14 -11.10 -30.49 5.88
C GLY A 14 -11.91 -29.57 4.97
N ALA A 15 -12.20 -30.03 3.77
CA ALA A 15 -13.06 -29.39 2.80
C ALA A 15 -14.49 -29.32 3.34
N VAL A 16 -15.02 -28.12 3.55
CA VAL A 16 -16.45 -27.86 3.60
C VAL A 16 -16.82 -27.20 2.27
N ALA A 17 -17.40 -27.99 1.39
CA ALA A 17 -18.06 -27.48 0.19
C ALA A 17 -19.45 -26.95 0.58
N GLY A 18 -19.76 -25.72 0.22
CA GLY A 18 -21.12 -25.22 0.34
C GLY A 18 -21.22 -23.69 0.26
N ALA A 19 -21.85 -23.22 -0.82
CA ALA A 19 -22.40 -21.89 -1.06
C ALA A 19 -21.40 -20.81 -1.49
N ALA A 20 -21.62 -20.33 -2.72
CA ALA A 20 -21.00 -19.15 -3.30
C ALA A 20 -21.44 -17.87 -2.56
N GLY A 21 -20.80 -17.60 -1.43
CA GLY A 21 -20.86 -16.34 -0.72
C GLY A 21 -19.45 -15.75 -0.73
N CYS A 22 -19.33 -14.46 -1.06
CA CYS A 22 -18.08 -13.74 -0.95
C CYS A 22 -17.43 -14.05 0.40
N PRO A 23 -16.14 -14.45 0.45
CA PRO A 23 -15.48 -14.66 1.73
C PRO A 23 -15.42 -13.32 2.45
N SER A 24 -16.25 -13.15 3.47
CA SER A 24 -16.04 -12.11 4.46
C SER A 24 -14.70 -12.42 5.10
N LEU A 25 -13.67 -11.65 4.83
CA LEU A 25 -12.40 -11.71 5.54
C LEU A 25 -12.63 -11.22 6.99
N VAL A 26 -13.36 -11.99 7.76
CA VAL A 26 -13.38 -11.85 9.21
C VAL A 26 -12.15 -12.59 9.72
N ARG A 27 -11.06 -11.89 9.80
CA ARG A 27 -9.85 -12.41 10.41
C ARG A 27 -9.83 -12.02 11.87
N ALA A 28 -9.91 -13.02 12.73
CA ALA A 28 -9.96 -13.00 14.19
C ALA A 28 -11.30 -12.48 14.75
N ALA A 29 -12.03 -13.35 15.43
CA ALA A 29 -13.11 -12.91 16.29
C ALA A 29 -12.53 -11.95 17.34
N LEU A 30 -13.03 -10.71 17.38
CA LEU A 30 -12.76 -9.79 18.46
C LEU A 30 -13.20 -10.47 19.77
N GLY A 31 -12.37 -10.43 20.81
CA GLY A 31 -12.81 -10.75 22.14
C GLY A 31 -13.98 -9.84 22.55
N PRO A 32 -14.74 -10.21 23.59
CA PRO A 32 -15.90 -9.43 24.00
C PRO A 32 -15.59 -7.95 24.28
N ASP A 33 -14.38 -7.66 24.77
CA ASP A 33 -13.93 -6.31 25.13
C ASP A 33 -13.01 -5.68 24.08
N ASP A 34 -12.66 -6.40 23.03
CA ASP A 34 -11.79 -5.88 21.97
C ASP A 34 -12.52 -4.85 21.11
N LYS A 35 -11.82 -3.75 20.82
CA LYS A 35 -12.30 -2.70 19.94
C LYS A 35 -11.36 -2.45 18.79
N PHE A 36 -11.93 -2.03 17.68
CA PHE A 36 -11.16 -1.43 16.57
C PHE A 36 -10.65 -0.05 16.99
N ASP A 37 -9.45 0.30 16.55
CA ASP A 37 -8.93 1.65 16.74
C ASP A 37 -9.77 2.67 15.95
N LEU A 38 -10.22 2.26 14.77
CA LEU A 38 -11.05 3.06 13.88
C LEU A 38 -12.01 2.15 13.10
N VAL A 39 -13.27 2.55 13.03
CA VAL A 39 -14.24 2.00 12.08
C VAL A 39 -14.63 3.08 11.09
N ILE A 40 -14.51 2.79 9.79
CA ILE A 40 -14.99 3.64 8.70
C ILE A 40 -16.32 3.08 8.24
N LYS A 41 -17.39 3.87 8.39
CA LYS A 41 -18.76 3.43 8.17
C LYS A 41 -19.29 3.79 6.79
N GLY A 42 -19.94 2.83 6.14
CA GLY A 42 -20.85 3.03 5.02
C GLY A 42 -20.19 3.40 3.70
N VAL A 43 -18.92 3.04 3.48
CA VAL A 43 -18.21 3.34 2.23
C VAL A 43 -18.71 2.49 1.06
N SER A 44 -18.71 3.05 -0.14
CA SER A 44 -18.78 2.28 -1.38
C SER A 44 -17.39 1.67 -1.63
N PHE A 45 -17.23 0.41 -1.24
CA PHE A 45 -15.95 -0.29 -1.34
C PHE A 45 -15.79 -0.91 -2.72
N LEU A 46 -14.63 -0.69 -3.35
CA LEU A 46 -14.27 -1.25 -4.64
C LEU A 46 -12.87 -1.86 -4.56
N ASP A 47 -12.77 -3.18 -4.68
CA ASP A 47 -11.51 -3.91 -4.78
C ASP A 47 -11.55 -4.87 -5.98
N PRO A 48 -10.91 -4.49 -7.10
CA PRO A 48 -10.87 -5.33 -8.28
C PRO A 48 -10.16 -6.67 -8.06
N SER A 49 -9.20 -6.72 -7.14
CA SER A 49 -8.42 -7.95 -6.87
C SER A 49 -9.29 -9.06 -6.27
N GLN A 50 -10.35 -8.68 -5.58
CA GLN A 50 -11.33 -9.60 -4.98
C GLN A 50 -12.66 -9.64 -5.74
N ASN A 51 -12.75 -8.93 -6.87
CA ASN A 51 -14.01 -8.72 -7.59
C ASN A 51 -15.14 -8.20 -6.65
N LEU A 52 -14.78 -7.35 -5.71
CA LEU A 52 -15.69 -6.84 -4.69
C LEU A 52 -16.08 -5.40 -5.01
N ARG A 53 -17.39 -5.19 -5.18
CA ARG A 53 -18.00 -3.85 -5.27
C ARG A 53 -19.26 -3.86 -4.42
N ALA A 54 -19.18 -3.30 -3.22
CA ALA A 54 -20.30 -3.31 -2.29
C ALA A 54 -20.18 -2.19 -1.25
N ARG A 55 -21.29 -1.83 -0.60
CA ARG A 55 -21.24 -1.00 0.59
C ARG A 55 -20.65 -1.83 1.74
N ARG A 56 -19.66 -1.29 2.44
CA ARG A 56 -18.98 -1.96 3.55
C ARG A 56 -18.62 -0.96 4.65
N ASP A 57 -18.43 -1.51 5.84
CA ASP A 57 -17.71 -0.90 6.94
C ASP A 57 -16.31 -1.52 7.02
N ILE A 58 -15.33 -0.71 7.40
CA ILE A 58 -13.92 -1.12 7.48
C ILE A 58 -13.49 -0.99 8.93
N GLY A 59 -13.11 -2.11 9.56
CA GLY A 59 -12.54 -2.14 10.91
C GLY A 59 -11.01 -2.17 10.86
N ILE A 60 -10.37 -1.19 11.50
CA ILE A 60 -8.92 -1.03 11.54
C ILE A 60 -8.45 -1.20 12.97
N ARG A 61 -7.44 -2.06 13.19
CA ARG A 61 -6.77 -2.26 14.47
C ARG A 61 -5.27 -2.50 14.23
N TYR A 62 -4.44 -1.88 15.06
CA TYR A 62 -2.97 -1.97 14.95
C TYR A 62 -2.44 -1.57 13.56
N GLY A 63 -3.09 -0.60 12.91
CA GLY A 63 -2.71 -0.15 11.57
C GLY A 63 -3.07 -1.11 10.43
N LEU A 64 -3.82 -2.17 10.70
CA LEU A 64 -4.25 -3.18 9.73
C LEU A 64 -5.76 -3.17 9.55
N ILE A 65 -6.23 -3.46 8.34
CA ILE A 65 -7.64 -3.74 8.07
C ILE A 65 -7.91 -5.16 8.57
N GLU A 66 -8.63 -5.28 9.69
CA GLU A 66 -8.98 -6.59 10.28
C GLU A 66 -10.38 -7.04 9.92
N ALA A 67 -11.27 -6.12 9.62
CA ALA A 67 -12.63 -6.45 9.23
C ALA A 67 -13.10 -5.64 8.01
N LEU A 68 -13.82 -6.31 7.14
CA LEU A 68 -14.58 -5.72 6.05
C LEU A 68 -15.96 -6.36 6.09
N ALA A 69 -16.96 -5.65 6.61
CA ALA A 69 -18.28 -6.18 6.90
C ALA A 69 -19.40 -5.28 6.36
N GLU A 70 -20.62 -5.78 6.34
CA GLU A 70 -21.79 -4.99 5.95
C GLU A 70 -22.14 -3.94 7.00
N ASP A 71 -21.96 -4.31 8.25
CA ASP A 71 -22.12 -3.42 9.40
C ASP A 71 -21.15 -3.83 10.52
N ILE A 72 -20.51 -2.84 11.13
CA ILE A 72 -19.70 -2.99 12.33
C ILE A 72 -20.31 -2.07 13.38
N PRO A 73 -20.78 -2.61 14.54
CA PRO A 73 -21.37 -1.79 15.58
C PRO A 73 -20.43 -0.68 16.07
N ALA A 74 -20.95 0.51 16.28
CA ALA A 74 -20.14 1.68 16.64
C ALA A 74 -19.48 1.53 18.04
N ASP A 75 -20.09 0.78 18.94
CA ASP A 75 -19.56 0.48 20.27
C ASP A 75 -18.31 -0.46 20.23
N LYS A 76 -18.09 -1.14 19.10
CA LYS A 76 -16.89 -1.93 18.83
C LYS A 76 -15.72 -1.09 18.28
N ALA A 77 -15.79 0.23 18.36
CA ALA A 77 -14.74 1.12 17.87
C ALA A 77 -14.37 2.18 18.91
N ASN A 78 -13.06 2.50 19.00
CA ASN A 78 -12.58 3.65 19.76
C ASN A 78 -12.91 4.96 19.03
N ARG A 79 -12.86 4.92 17.68
CA ARG A 79 -13.22 6.05 16.81
C ARG A 79 -14.09 5.55 15.66
N VAL A 80 -15.07 6.36 15.28
CA VAL A 80 -15.94 6.09 14.13
C VAL A 80 -15.82 7.25 13.15
N LEU A 81 -15.56 6.93 11.87
CA LEU A 81 -15.61 7.87 10.75
C LEU A 81 -16.80 7.52 9.87
N ASN A 82 -17.78 8.39 9.78
CA ASN A 82 -18.85 8.25 8.81
C ASN A 82 -18.33 8.65 7.42
N ALA A 83 -18.30 7.69 6.51
CA ALA A 83 -17.87 7.88 5.14
C ALA A 83 -18.97 7.50 4.13
N ALA A 84 -20.24 7.60 4.53
CA ALA A 84 -21.37 7.39 3.62
C ALA A 84 -21.26 8.33 2.40
N GLY A 85 -21.47 7.77 1.23
CA GLY A 85 -21.32 8.50 -0.05
C GLY A 85 -19.86 8.67 -0.53
N LYS A 86 -18.88 8.21 0.24
CA LYS A 86 -17.48 8.14 -0.17
C LYS A 86 -17.15 6.78 -0.77
N MET A 87 -16.10 6.75 -1.58
CA MET A 87 -15.54 5.51 -2.12
C MET A 87 -14.27 5.14 -1.34
N ALA A 88 -14.13 3.84 -1.06
CA ALA A 88 -12.88 3.28 -0.57
C ALA A 88 -12.32 2.29 -1.59
N VAL A 89 -11.04 2.43 -1.89
CA VAL A 89 -10.31 1.56 -2.82
C VAL A 89 -9.00 1.14 -2.16
N PRO A 90 -8.36 0.05 -2.61
CA PRO A 90 -6.95 -0.21 -2.28
C PRO A 90 -6.09 1.00 -2.59
N GLY A 91 -5.02 1.21 -1.83
CA GLY A 91 -4.15 2.36 -2.02
C GLY A 91 -3.69 2.49 -3.47
N LEU A 92 -3.87 3.67 -4.04
CA LEU A 92 -3.47 3.96 -5.41
C LEU A 92 -1.95 3.97 -5.53
N ILE A 93 -1.46 3.57 -6.70
CA ILE A 93 -0.04 3.53 -7.02
C ILE A 93 0.19 4.46 -8.21
N ASP A 94 1.03 5.48 -8.02
CA ASP A 94 1.51 6.31 -9.11
C ASP A 94 2.76 5.65 -9.73
N LEU A 95 2.65 5.23 -10.99
CA LEU A 95 3.72 4.52 -11.70
C LEU A 95 4.73 5.47 -12.35
N HIS A 96 4.50 6.78 -12.32
CA HIS A 96 5.38 7.77 -12.94
C HIS A 96 5.43 9.04 -12.10
N ALA A 97 6.24 9.01 -11.06
CA ALA A 97 6.47 10.15 -10.19
C ALA A 97 7.96 10.55 -10.23
N HIS A 98 8.25 11.78 -9.80
CA HIS A 98 9.61 12.28 -9.62
C HIS A 98 9.78 12.66 -8.15
N VAL A 99 10.40 11.76 -7.38
CA VAL A 99 10.46 11.85 -5.92
C VAL A 99 11.88 11.72 -5.35
N PHE A 100 12.84 12.27 -6.08
CA PHE A 100 14.22 12.39 -5.62
C PHE A 100 14.58 13.88 -5.45
N PRO A 101 14.04 14.56 -4.40
CA PRO A 101 14.37 15.96 -4.16
C PRO A 101 15.88 16.12 -3.97
N TYR A 102 16.40 17.20 -4.51
CA TYR A 102 17.84 17.54 -4.55
C TYR A 102 18.74 16.60 -5.34
N GLY A 103 18.26 15.44 -5.77
CA GLY A 103 18.99 14.49 -6.62
C GLY A 103 18.50 14.46 -8.05
N SER A 104 17.33 15.03 -8.33
CA SER A 104 16.76 15.23 -9.66
C SER A 104 16.29 16.68 -9.80
N ALA A 105 16.40 17.23 -10.99
CA ALA A 105 15.99 18.62 -11.27
C ALA A 105 14.48 18.87 -11.09
N ILE A 106 13.68 17.83 -11.17
CA ILE A 106 12.21 17.87 -11.08
C ILE A 106 11.67 17.09 -9.89
N GLY A 107 12.55 16.60 -9.01
CA GLY A 107 12.16 15.80 -7.86
C GLY A 107 11.51 16.62 -6.76
N ILE A 108 10.38 16.15 -6.26
CA ILE A 108 9.67 16.73 -5.12
C ILE A 108 9.61 15.74 -3.95
N PRO A 109 9.41 16.20 -2.70
CA PRO A 109 9.23 15.29 -1.57
C PRO A 109 8.02 14.37 -1.76
N ALA A 110 8.22 13.08 -1.58
CA ALA A 110 7.18 12.08 -1.80
C ALA A 110 5.95 12.28 -0.89
N ASP A 111 6.15 12.72 0.36
CA ASP A 111 5.05 12.95 1.31
C ASP A 111 4.13 14.10 0.90
N GLU A 112 4.65 15.11 0.20
CA GLU A 112 3.83 16.18 -0.38
C GLU A 112 2.97 15.63 -1.52
N LEU A 113 3.58 14.82 -2.38
CA LEU A 113 2.89 14.25 -3.55
C LEU A 113 1.78 13.28 -3.14
N ILE A 114 2.03 12.36 -2.19
CA ILE A 114 0.99 11.42 -1.72
C ILE A 114 -0.18 12.14 -1.04
N ALA A 115 0.09 13.20 -0.31
CA ALA A 115 -0.96 13.99 0.33
C ALA A 115 -1.86 14.67 -0.71
N PHE A 116 -1.27 15.16 -1.80
CA PHE A 116 -1.98 15.84 -2.88
C PHE A 116 -2.76 14.89 -3.78
N GLN A 117 -2.17 13.74 -4.12
CA GLN A 117 -2.74 12.78 -5.07
C GLN A 117 -3.59 11.68 -4.41
N ALA A 118 -3.58 11.58 -3.08
CA ALA A 118 -4.17 10.46 -2.32
C ALA A 118 -3.61 9.09 -2.75
N THR A 119 -2.36 9.02 -3.19
CA THR A 119 -1.64 7.78 -3.49
C THR A 119 -0.97 7.22 -2.24
N THR A 120 -0.62 5.95 -2.25
CA THR A 120 0.07 5.29 -1.12
C THR A 120 1.43 4.71 -1.51
N ALA A 121 1.65 4.58 -2.81
CA ALA A 121 2.91 4.12 -3.38
C ALA A 121 3.26 4.94 -4.62
N LEU A 122 4.55 5.18 -4.81
CA LEU A 122 5.08 5.95 -5.92
C LEU A 122 6.25 5.19 -6.56
N VAL A 123 6.35 5.27 -7.88
CA VAL A 123 7.50 4.78 -8.61
C VAL A 123 8.26 5.97 -9.17
N SER A 124 9.47 6.22 -8.64
CA SER A 124 10.38 7.25 -9.16
C SER A 124 10.81 6.85 -10.57
N ALA A 125 10.45 7.67 -11.54
CA ALA A 125 10.57 7.34 -12.97
C ALA A 125 11.92 7.82 -13.52
N GLY A 126 13.01 7.15 -13.13
CA GLY A 126 14.33 7.42 -13.68
C GLY A 126 15.06 8.62 -13.05
N ASP A 127 14.62 9.12 -11.91
CA ASP A 127 15.31 10.19 -11.19
C ASP A 127 16.74 9.82 -10.81
N ALA A 128 16.96 8.54 -10.48
CA ALA A 128 18.27 8.01 -10.12
C ALA A 128 18.81 7.06 -11.20
N GLY A 129 20.11 7.14 -11.45
CA GLY A 129 20.88 6.19 -12.24
C GLY A 129 21.84 5.35 -11.36
N ALA A 130 22.74 4.60 -12.00
CA ALA A 130 23.63 3.68 -11.29
C ALA A 130 24.46 4.35 -10.20
N ASN A 131 24.93 5.59 -10.42
CA ASN A 131 25.83 6.28 -9.49
C ASN A 131 25.12 6.87 -8.28
N ASN A 132 23.82 7.13 -8.33
CA ASN A 132 23.11 7.81 -7.23
C ASN A 132 21.89 7.05 -6.70
N ILE A 133 21.54 5.87 -7.23
CA ILE A 133 20.45 5.04 -6.69
C ILE A 133 20.70 4.63 -5.23
N ALA A 134 21.94 4.44 -4.84
CA ALA A 134 22.29 4.13 -3.45
C ALA A 134 21.95 5.30 -2.51
N ALA A 135 22.13 6.54 -2.95
CA ALA A 135 21.74 7.73 -2.21
C ALA A 135 20.21 7.85 -2.09
N PHE A 136 19.48 7.60 -3.18
CA PHE A 136 18.02 7.53 -3.16
C PHE A 136 17.52 6.52 -2.11
N ARG A 137 18.05 5.29 -2.13
CA ARG A 137 17.68 4.24 -1.17
C ARG A 137 18.01 4.59 0.27
N ARG A 138 19.17 5.22 0.50
CA ARG A 138 19.67 5.50 1.85
C ARG A 138 19.04 6.74 2.47
N PHE A 139 18.77 7.78 1.70
CA PHE A 139 18.42 9.09 2.22
C PHE A 139 16.99 9.52 1.90
N ILE A 140 16.38 9.00 0.84
CA ILE A 140 15.02 9.39 0.45
C ILE A 140 13.99 8.37 0.93
N VAL A 141 14.19 7.09 0.63
CA VAL A 141 13.23 6.04 0.97
C VAL A 141 12.88 6.00 2.47
N PRO A 142 13.83 6.13 3.42
CA PRO A 142 13.49 6.07 4.84
C PRO A 142 12.78 7.32 5.39
N GLN A 143 12.75 8.42 4.64
CA GLN A 143 12.18 9.70 5.09
C GLN A 143 10.71 9.88 4.71
N THR A 144 10.14 8.99 3.92
CA THR A 144 8.76 9.08 3.47
C THR A 144 7.85 8.03 4.09
N ARG A 145 6.59 8.37 4.23
CA ARG A 145 5.50 7.46 4.59
C ARG A 145 5.00 6.65 3.40
N ALA A 146 5.25 7.11 2.18
CA ALA A 146 4.90 6.39 0.97
C ALA A 146 5.78 5.15 0.78
N ARG A 147 5.24 4.13 0.12
CA ARG A 147 6.06 3.05 -0.42
C ARG A 147 6.73 3.55 -1.69
N LEU A 148 8.05 3.64 -1.70
CA LEU A 148 8.81 4.07 -2.85
C LEU A 148 9.43 2.90 -3.60
N TYR A 149 9.27 2.94 -4.90
CA TYR A 149 9.95 2.11 -5.88
C TYR A 149 10.69 3.03 -6.86
N ALA A 150 11.62 2.51 -7.64
CA ALA A 150 12.31 3.29 -8.65
C ALA A 150 12.60 2.46 -9.89
N PHE A 151 12.38 3.05 -11.05
CA PHE A 151 13.06 2.64 -12.27
C PHE A 151 14.44 3.32 -12.26
N VAL A 152 15.49 2.51 -12.35
CA VAL A 152 16.87 3.03 -12.45
C VAL A 152 17.08 3.48 -13.87
N HIS A 153 17.47 4.74 -14.03
CA HIS A 153 17.74 5.31 -15.33
C HIS A 153 19.01 4.69 -15.95
N ILE A 154 19.03 4.56 -17.28
CA ILE A 154 20.20 4.04 -17.99
C ILE A 154 21.39 4.99 -17.90
N ALA A 155 21.16 6.31 -17.87
CA ALA A 155 22.22 7.28 -17.59
C ALA A 155 22.68 7.19 -16.13
N ASN A 156 23.99 7.32 -15.91
CA ASN A 156 24.62 7.09 -14.60
C ASN A 156 24.05 7.93 -13.46
N HIS A 157 23.61 9.15 -13.74
CA HIS A 157 23.10 10.08 -12.71
C HIS A 157 21.57 10.27 -12.77
N GLY A 158 20.88 9.52 -13.63
CA GLY A 158 19.45 9.70 -13.84
C GLY A 158 19.12 11.12 -14.35
N LEU A 159 18.01 11.68 -13.87
CA LEU A 159 17.53 13.03 -14.25
C LEU A 159 18.16 14.12 -13.36
N ALA A 160 19.44 14.07 -13.10
CA ALA A 160 20.15 15.01 -12.22
C ALA A 160 20.20 16.45 -12.77
N GLY A 161 20.07 16.63 -14.07
CA GLY A 161 20.00 17.94 -14.71
C GLY A 161 18.91 17.99 -15.78
N PHE A 162 18.37 19.19 -16.05
CA PHE A 162 17.36 19.38 -17.10
C PHE A 162 17.55 20.71 -17.84
N PRO A 163 17.53 20.74 -19.16
CA PRO A 163 17.57 19.61 -20.11
C PRO A 163 18.94 18.94 -20.08
N VAL A 164 19.00 17.64 -20.02
CA VAL A 164 20.24 16.89 -19.89
C VAL A 164 20.54 16.13 -21.16
N PRO A 165 21.73 16.25 -21.72
CA PRO A 165 22.21 15.29 -22.69
C PRO A 165 22.66 14.00 -21.96
N GLU A 166 21.73 13.29 -21.34
CA GLU A 166 22.00 12.07 -20.57
C GLU A 166 22.69 11.00 -21.40
N LEU A 167 22.54 11.05 -22.71
CA LEU A 167 23.20 10.13 -23.62
C LEU A 167 24.72 10.12 -23.48
N TYR A 168 25.30 11.23 -23.00
CA TYR A 168 26.75 11.30 -22.76
C TYR A 168 27.19 10.65 -21.47
N ASN A 169 26.26 10.27 -20.60
CA ASN A 169 26.52 9.65 -19.31
C ASN A 169 26.11 8.16 -19.26
N ILE A 170 26.02 7.52 -20.42
CA ILE A 170 25.71 6.09 -20.52
C ILE A 170 27.03 5.32 -20.57
N ASP A 171 27.20 4.42 -19.58
CA ASP A 171 28.22 3.37 -19.60
C ASP A 171 27.56 2.07 -20.07
N PHE A 172 28.12 1.47 -21.10
CA PHE A 172 27.71 0.18 -21.65
C PHE A 172 28.65 -0.93 -21.21
#